data_22f7bb7f777bc0d03687413d4c2d574e
#
_entry.id   22f7bb7f777bc0d03687413d4c2d574e
#
_cell.length_a   1.000
_cell.length_b   1.000
_cell.length_c   1.000
_cell.angle_alpha   90.00
_cell.angle_beta   90.00
_cell.angle_gamma   90.00
#
_symmetry.space_group_name_H-M   'P 1'
#
loop_
_entity.id
_entity.type
_entity.pdbx_description
1 polymer ?
#
loop_
_entity_poly.entity_id
_entity_poly.type
_entity_poly.pdbx_seq_one_letter_code
_entity_poly.pdbx_strand_id
1 'polypeptide(L)'
;MCIRDRLCVDDSFTFRPKKLVLMSPWLDLSDKNKDRNFLKNKDILILLDGMHMMGEYYAGDHDPANPILSPVFADIQEFPDVLIQVCSNELLYNDAVEFSKKLKKINSNYELQVWDNLWHAWQFFPIKEAEDAREKIVKFINSESYSSSK
;
A
#
# COMPACT_ATOMS: atom_id res chain seq x y z
N MET A 1 -7.68 3.91 4.17
CA MET A 1 -7.49 2.52 3.71
C MET A 1 -8.21 2.31 2.40
N CYS A 2 -7.57 1.75 1.41
CA CYS A 2 -8.15 1.63 0.08
C CYS A 2 -8.96 0.33 -0.03
N ILE A 3 -10.26 0.43 -0.29
CA ILE A 3 -11.13 -0.75 -0.54
C ILE A 3 -10.59 -1.60 -1.71
N ARG A 4 -9.78 -1.01 -2.58
CA ARG A 4 -9.28 -1.64 -3.81
C ARG A 4 -8.26 -2.75 -3.57
N ASP A 5 -7.42 -2.65 -2.54
CA ASP A 5 -6.47 -3.69 -2.16
C ASP A 5 -7.19 -4.92 -1.59
N ARG A 6 -8.31 -4.73 -0.87
CA ARG A 6 -9.17 -5.81 -0.37
C ARG A 6 -9.81 -6.63 -1.50
N LEU A 7 -10.16 -6.01 -2.62
CA LEU A 7 -10.72 -6.71 -3.79
C LEU A 7 -9.77 -7.77 -4.36
N CYS A 8 -8.49 -7.67 -4.07
CA CYS A 8 -7.47 -8.61 -4.57
C CYS A 8 -7.20 -9.76 -3.58
N VAL A 9 -7.59 -9.63 -2.32
CA VAL A 9 -7.34 -10.64 -1.27
C VAL A 9 -8.61 -11.32 -0.77
N ASP A 10 -9.79 -10.81 -1.10
CA ASP A 10 -11.09 -11.36 -0.71
C ASP A 10 -11.68 -12.13 -1.89
N ASP A 11 -11.73 -13.45 -1.76
CA ASP A 11 -12.24 -14.35 -2.80
C ASP A 11 -13.76 -14.26 -3.03
N SER A 12 -14.49 -13.53 -2.20
CA SER A 12 -15.92 -13.27 -2.40
C SER A 12 -16.20 -12.36 -3.60
N PHE A 13 -15.20 -11.62 -4.08
CA PHE A 13 -15.33 -10.73 -5.24
C PHE A 13 -14.99 -11.45 -6.54
N THR A 14 -15.91 -11.40 -7.49
CA THR A 14 -15.74 -11.94 -8.86
C THR A 14 -14.94 -11.01 -9.76
N PHE A 15 -14.91 -9.71 -9.45
CA PHE A 15 -14.13 -8.73 -10.20
C PHE A 15 -12.68 -8.70 -9.71
N ARG A 16 -11.76 -8.80 -10.66
CA ARG A 16 -10.31 -8.63 -10.41
C ARG A 16 -9.79 -7.47 -11.25
N PRO A 17 -9.18 -6.44 -10.63
CA PRO A 17 -8.54 -5.37 -11.39
C PRO A 17 -7.33 -5.92 -12.17
N LYS A 18 -7.07 -5.39 -13.36
CA LYS A 18 -5.86 -5.71 -14.11
C LYS A 18 -4.62 -4.98 -13.57
N LYS A 19 -4.82 -3.78 -13.04
CA LYS A 19 -3.77 -2.94 -12.48
C LYS A 19 -4.24 -2.29 -11.19
N LEU A 20 -3.32 -2.11 -10.27
CA LEU A 20 -3.57 -1.47 -8.99
C LEU A 20 -2.51 -0.40 -8.71
N VAL A 21 -2.94 0.78 -8.31
CA VAL A 21 -2.05 1.85 -7.84
C VAL A 21 -2.29 2.07 -6.35
N LEU A 22 -1.25 1.90 -5.56
CA LEU A 22 -1.26 2.10 -4.12
C LEU A 22 -0.42 3.34 -3.78
N MET A 23 -1.07 4.38 -3.28
CA MET A 23 -0.43 5.63 -2.85
C MET A 23 -0.41 5.66 -1.32
N SER A 24 0.78 5.61 -0.74
CA SER A 24 0.97 5.58 0.73
C SER A 24 0.03 4.58 1.41
N PRO A 25 0.06 3.28 1.04
CA PRO A 25 -0.94 2.33 1.48
C PRO A 25 -0.76 1.93 2.94
N TRP A 26 -1.86 1.91 3.70
CA TRP A 26 -1.91 1.30 5.03
C TRP A 26 -2.37 -0.16 4.90
N LEU A 27 -1.43 -1.10 5.06
CA LEU A 27 -1.63 -2.53 4.79
C LEU A 27 -1.52 -3.42 6.02
N ASP A 28 -1.16 -2.86 7.17
CA ASP A 28 -1.11 -3.51 8.48
C ASP A 28 -1.81 -2.64 9.53
N LEU A 29 -3.01 -3.05 9.97
CA LEU A 29 -3.74 -2.39 11.04
C LEU A 29 -3.34 -2.91 12.43
N SER A 30 -2.63 -4.03 12.50
CA SER A 30 -2.37 -4.72 13.77
C SER A 30 -1.22 -4.13 14.58
N ASP A 31 -0.52 -3.13 14.03
CA ASP A 31 0.68 -2.53 14.63
C ASP A 31 1.79 -3.52 15.02
N LYS A 32 1.76 -4.72 14.44
CA LYS A 32 2.86 -5.69 14.60
C LYS A 32 4.15 -5.20 13.98
N ASN A 33 4.07 -4.20 13.11
CA ASN A 33 5.23 -3.54 12.51
C ASN A 33 5.86 -2.56 13.52
N LYS A 34 6.79 -3.06 14.33
CA LYS A 34 7.47 -2.28 15.38
C LYS A 34 8.34 -1.13 14.83
N ASP A 35 8.67 -1.16 13.55
CA ASP A 35 9.54 -0.15 12.93
C ASP A 35 8.87 1.22 12.79
N ARG A 36 7.55 1.30 12.92
CA ARG A 36 6.82 2.57 12.95
C ARG A 36 7.31 3.51 14.05
N ASN A 37 7.77 2.98 15.17
CA ASN A 37 8.33 3.80 16.26
C ASN A 37 9.57 4.61 15.83
N PHE A 38 10.36 4.14 14.88
CA PHE A 38 11.51 4.88 14.34
C PHE A 38 11.10 6.02 13.41
N LEU A 39 9.88 5.96 12.86
CA LEU A 39 9.35 6.94 11.92
C LEU A 39 8.39 7.95 12.56
N LYS A 40 7.96 7.73 13.81
CA LYS A 40 6.92 8.55 14.49
C LYS A 40 7.21 10.06 14.54
N ASN A 41 8.48 10.45 14.52
CA ASN A 41 8.90 11.85 14.54
C ASN A 41 9.29 12.38 13.14
N LYS A 42 9.19 11.55 12.11
CA LYS A 42 9.53 11.91 10.72
C LYS A 42 8.28 12.15 9.88
N ASP A 43 7.22 11.42 10.18
CA ASP A 43 5.93 11.66 9.52
C ASP A 43 5.29 12.91 10.10
N ILE A 44 5.03 13.90 9.25
CA ILE A 44 4.47 15.20 9.65
C ILE A 44 2.95 15.26 9.57
N LEU A 45 2.31 14.26 8.96
CA LEU A 45 0.85 14.23 8.79
C LEU A 45 0.18 13.13 9.61
N ILE A 46 0.83 11.98 9.77
CA ILE A 46 0.27 10.85 10.51
C ILE A 46 0.90 10.79 11.89
N LEU A 47 0.06 10.81 12.93
CA LEU A 47 0.47 10.56 14.30
C LEU A 47 0.30 9.08 14.64
N LEU A 48 1.33 8.47 15.22
CA LEU A 48 1.32 7.04 15.55
C LEU A 48 0.14 6.67 16.47
N ASP A 49 -0.10 7.45 17.51
CA ASP A 49 -1.22 7.23 18.45
C ASP A 49 -2.58 7.35 17.74
N GLY A 50 -2.69 8.26 16.76
CA GLY A 50 -3.86 8.39 15.92
C GLY A 50 -4.08 7.17 15.03
N MET A 51 -3.01 6.59 14.50
CA MET A 51 -3.10 5.34 13.71
C MET A 51 -3.62 4.19 14.55
N HIS A 52 -3.11 3.99 15.77
CA HIS A 52 -3.59 2.92 16.67
C HIS A 52 -5.10 3.04 16.87
N MET A 53 -5.56 4.20 17.30
CA MET A 53 -6.99 4.46 17.52
C MET A 53 -7.83 4.22 16.26
N MET A 54 -7.38 4.71 15.11
CA MET A 54 -8.09 4.54 13.83
C MET A 54 -8.10 3.08 13.37
N GLY A 55 -7.01 2.34 13.60
CA GLY A 55 -6.91 0.92 13.29
C GLY A 55 -7.88 0.08 14.11
N GLU A 56 -7.94 0.31 15.42
CA GLU A 56 -8.89 -0.35 16.33
C GLU A 56 -10.34 -0.01 15.96
N TYR A 57 -10.62 1.27 15.73
CA TYR A 57 -11.97 1.71 15.35
C TYR A 57 -12.42 1.10 14.03
N TYR A 58 -11.51 0.98 13.05
CA TYR A 58 -11.83 0.37 11.76
C TYR A 58 -11.99 -1.15 11.85
N ALA A 59 -11.22 -1.83 12.68
CA ALA A 59 -11.30 -3.27 12.88
C ALA A 59 -12.58 -3.66 13.64
N GLY A 60 -13.08 -2.79 14.54
CA GLY A 60 -14.22 -3.11 15.41
C GLY A 60 -13.94 -4.36 16.24
N ASP A 61 -14.84 -5.34 16.19
CA ASP A 61 -14.71 -6.61 16.91
C ASP A 61 -13.81 -7.65 16.20
N HIS A 62 -13.22 -7.28 15.05
CA HIS A 62 -12.36 -8.20 14.30
C HIS A 62 -10.90 -8.06 14.69
N ASP A 63 -10.13 -9.15 14.54
CA ASP A 63 -8.67 -9.09 14.70
C ASP A 63 -8.08 -8.12 13.65
N PRO A 64 -7.37 -7.06 14.06
CA PRO A 64 -6.71 -6.15 13.13
C PRO A 64 -5.73 -6.84 12.18
N ALA A 65 -5.20 -8.01 12.56
CA ALA A 65 -4.33 -8.82 11.69
C ALA A 65 -5.10 -9.70 10.69
N ASN A 66 -6.44 -9.63 10.67
CA ASN A 66 -7.22 -10.34 9.66
C ASN A 66 -6.76 -9.91 8.25
N PRO A 67 -6.43 -10.86 7.35
CA PRO A 67 -5.94 -10.56 6.00
C PRO A 67 -6.82 -9.63 5.16
N ILE A 68 -8.13 -9.65 5.39
CA ILE A 68 -9.08 -8.73 4.73
C ILE A 68 -8.90 -7.29 5.22
N LEU A 69 -8.51 -7.10 6.48
CA LEU A 69 -8.23 -5.79 7.08
C LEU A 69 -6.78 -5.37 6.87
N SER A 70 -5.87 -6.32 6.90
CA SER A 70 -4.43 -6.13 6.81
C SER A 70 -3.84 -7.02 5.71
N PRO A 71 -3.89 -6.60 4.44
CA PRO A 71 -3.46 -7.38 3.29
C PRO A 71 -2.01 -7.86 3.34
N VAL A 72 -1.17 -7.22 4.14
CA VAL A 72 0.21 -7.68 4.37
C VAL A 72 0.26 -9.10 4.96
N PHE A 73 -0.79 -9.58 5.62
CA PHE A 73 -0.89 -10.93 6.18
C PHE A 73 -1.59 -11.93 5.25
N ALA A 74 -2.17 -11.47 4.13
CA ALA A 74 -2.88 -12.36 3.21
C ALA A 74 -1.95 -13.40 2.58
N ASP A 75 -2.45 -14.61 2.39
CA ASP A 75 -1.81 -15.61 1.52
C ASP A 75 -2.24 -15.35 0.08
N ILE A 76 -1.38 -14.62 -0.64
CA ILE A 76 -1.65 -14.15 -2.00
C ILE A 76 -0.99 -15.12 -2.96
N GLN A 77 -1.76 -15.71 -3.88
CA GLN A 77 -1.25 -16.59 -4.94
C GLN A 77 -1.14 -15.87 -6.28
N GLU A 78 -2.07 -14.97 -6.57
CA GLU A 78 -2.11 -14.15 -7.77
C GLU A 78 -2.44 -12.71 -7.40
N PHE A 79 -1.84 -11.77 -8.10
CA PHE A 79 -2.09 -10.35 -7.86
C PHE A 79 -1.99 -9.58 -9.18
N PRO A 80 -2.77 -8.51 -9.39
CA PRO A 80 -2.66 -7.68 -10.60
C PRO A 80 -1.29 -6.99 -10.66
N ASP A 81 -0.99 -6.38 -11.82
CA ASP A 81 0.14 -5.46 -11.91
C ASP A 81 -0.02 -4.33 -10.89
N VAL A 82 1.03 -4.03 -10.12
CA VAL A 82 0.95 -3.08 -9.01
C VAL A 82 2.01 -1.99 -9.12
N LEU A 83 1.58 -0.73 -9.02
CA LEU A 83 2.46 0.39 -8.72
C LEU A 83 2.23 0.82 -7.25
N ILE A 84 3.30 0.83 -6.46
CA ILE A 84 3.29 1.29 -5.08
C ILE A 84 4.14 2.54 -4.99
N GLN A 85 3.56 3.65 -4.50
CA GLN A 85 4.28 4.88 -4.20
C GLN A 85 4.22 5.15 -2.71
N VAL A 86 5.37 5.35 -2.07
CA VAL A 86 5.50 5.58 -0.63
C VAL A 86 6.67 6.52 -0.34
N CYS A 87 6.59 7.32 0.72
CA CYS A 87 7.71 8.12 1.19
C CYS A 87 8.50 7.38 2.28
N SER A 88 9.83 7.48 2.22
CA SER A 88 10.71 6.86 3.22
C SER A 88 10.53 7.39 4.65
N ASN A 89 9.92 8.57 4.80
CA ASN A 89 9.68 9.21 6.10
C ASN A 89 8.30 8.92 6.70
N GLU A 90 7.38 8.30 5.94
CA GLU A 90 6.03 8.06 6.46
C GLU A 90 5.91 6.76 7.27
N LEU A 91 4.99 6.75 8.24
CA LEU A 91 4.72 5.61 9.12
C LEU A 91 4.33 4.34 8.35
N LEU A 92 3.82 4.49 7.12
CA LEU A 92 3.36 3.41 6.25
C LEU A 92 4.45 2.85 5.33
N TYR A 93 5.68 3.38 5.40
CA TYR A 93 6.79 2.95 4.56
C TYR A 93 7.03 1.44 4.62
N ASN A 94 7.12 0.90 5.84
CA ASN A 94 7.41 -0.52 6.02
C ASN A 94 6.28 -1.44 5.57
N ASP A 95 5.03 -0.99 5.64
CA ASP A 95 3.88 -1.73 5.10
C ASP A 95 4.05 -1.95 3.58
N ALA A 96 4.40 -0.88 2.86
CA ALA A 96 4.66 -0.93 1.43
C ALA A 96 5.84 -1.85 1.07
N VAL A 97 6.93 -1.77 1.85
CA VAL A 97 8.12 -2.62 1.66
C VAL A 97 7.79 -4.10 1.92
N GLU A 98 7.13 -4.43 3.02
CA GLU A 98 6.77 -5.81 3.33
C GLU A 98 5.79 -6.40 2.30
N PHE A 99 4.84 -5.60 1.85
CA PHE A 99 3.92 -6.02 0.82
C PHE A 99 4.62 -6.26 -0.52
N SER A 100 5.56 -5.40 -0.92
CA SER A 100 6.37 -5.59 -2.13
C SER A 100 7.19 -6.88 -2.09
N LYS A 101 7.71 -7.27 -0.92
CA LYS A 101 8.41 -8.56 -0.74
C LYS A 101 7.47 -9.76 -0.97
N LYS A 102 6.19 -9.65 -0.58
CA LYS A 102 5.19 -10.68 -0.87
C LYS A 102 4.90 -10.78 -2.37
N LEU A 103 4.68 -9.66 -3.04
CA LEU A 103 4.48 -9.62 -4.49
C LEU A 103 5.66 -10.25 -5.23
N LYS A 104 6.88 -9.97 -4.79
CA LYS A 104 8.09 -10.60 -5.34
C LYS A 104 8.08 -12.13 -5.19
N LYS A 105 7.65 -12.66 -4.06
CA LYS A 105 7.62 -14.12 -3.80
C LYS A 105 6.69 -14.87 -4.75
N ILE A 106 5.59 -14.25 -5.17
CA ILE A 106 4.63 -14.84 -6.11
C ILE A 106 4.91 -14.47 -7.57
N ASN A 107 6.07 -13.86 -7.86
CA ASN A 107 6.45 -13.35 -9.18
C ASN A 107 5.40 -12.42 -9.83
N SER A 108 4.65 -11.68 -9.01
CA SER A 108 3.75 -10.64 -9.52
C SER A 108 4.54 -9.50 -10.14
N ASN A 109 4.00 -8.90 -11.18
CA ASN A 109 4.56 -7.69 -11.77
C ASN A 109 4.27 -6.49 -10.85
N TYR A 110 5.31 -5.92 -10.22
CA TYR A 110 5.15 -4.77 -9.36
C TYR A 110 6.29 -3.77 -9.51
N GLU A 111 5.99 -2.53 -9.23
CA GLU A 111 6.96 -1.44 -9.11
C GLU A 111 6.78 -0.77 -7.75
N LEU A 112 7.84 -0.71 -6.94
CA LEU A 112 7.89 0.05 -5.70
C LEU A 112 8.70 1.33 -5.92
N GLN A 113 8.04 2.48 -5.86
CA GLN A 113 8.66 3.80 -5.94
C GLN A 113 8.74 4.41 -4.54
N VAL A 114 9.96 4.52 -4.01
CA VAL A 114 10.24 5.20 -2.74
C VAL A 114 10.68 6.62 -3.03
N TRP A 115 10.02 7.58 -2.38
CA TRP A 115 10.32 9.01 -2.49
C TRP A 115 10.87 9.50 -1.16
N ASP A 116 11.84 10.41 -1.20
CA ASP A 116 12.49 10.93 0.00
C ASP A 116 12.02 12.35 0.32
N ASN A 117 12.07 12.72 1.62
CA ASN A 117 11.79 14.07 2.11
C ASN A 117 10.40 14.61 1.78
N LEU A 118 9.43 13.73 1.63
CA LEU A 118 8.02 14.05 1.44
C LEU A 118 7.23 13.56 2.66
N TRP A 119 5.91 13.58 2.56
CA TRP A 119 4.98 13.20 3.62
C TRP A 119 3.89 12.27 3.08
N HIS A 120 3.01 11.79 3.96
CA HIS A 120 1.92 10.91 3.57
C HIS A 120 1.03 11.52 2.49
N ALA A 121 0.73 10.73 1.45
CA ALA A 121 -0.17 11.10 0.36
C ALA A 121 0.22 12.42 -0.36
N TRP A 122 1.52 12.72 -0.48
CA TRP A 122 2.03 13.92 -1.17
C TRP A 122 1.52 14.09 -2.58
N GLN A 123 1.10 13.02 -3.23
CA GLN A 123 0.59 13.03 -4.60
C GLN A 123 -0.61 13.95 -4.80
N PHE A 124 -1.31 14.31 -3.72
CA PHE A 124 -2.46 15.22 -3.75
C PHE A 124 -2.10 16.70 -3.57
N PHE A 125 -0.83 17.01 -3.35
CA PHE A 125 -0.38 18.37 -3.11
C PHE A 125 0.13 19.05 -4.40
N PRO A 126 0.08 20.39 -4.49
CA PRO A 126 0.53 21.14 -5.66
C PRO A 126 2.06 21.36 -5.61
N ILE A 127 2.82 20.27 -5.67
CA ILE A 127 4.28 20.27 -5.70
C ILE A 127 4.79 19.50 -6.92
N LYS A 128 6.02 19.78 -7.32
CA LYS A 128 6.61 19.16 -8.52
C LYS A 128 6.73 17.64 -8.39
N GLU A 129 7.15 17.15 -7.25
CA GLU A 129 7.28 15.71 -6.97
C GLU A 129 5.95 14.98 -7.10
N ALA A 130 4.84 15.66 -6.74
CA ALA A 130 3.50 15.10 -6.92
C ALA A 130 3.09 15.05 -8.41
N GLU A 131 3.49 16.03 -9.21
CA GLU A 131 3.29 15.99 -10.66
C GLU A 131 4.05 14.82 -11.26
N ASP A 132 5.34 14.68 -10.95
CA ASP A 132 6.18 13.59 -11.40
C ASP A 132 5.61 12.21 -10.97
N ALA A 133 5.10 12.10 -9.74
CA ALA A 133 4.46 10.88 -9.24
C ALA A 133 3.18 10.54 -10.01
N ARG A 134 2.32 11.55 -10.27
CA ARG A 134 1.09 11.37 -11.07
C ARG A 134 1.39 11.00 -12.52
N GLU A 135 2.43 11.58 -13.14
CA GLU A 135 2.87 11.17 -14.49
C GLU A 135 3.28 9.70 -14.54
N LYS A 136 3.99 9.20 -13.52
CA LYS A 136 4.36 7.79 -13.42
C LYS A 136 3.13 6.90 -13.25
N ILE A 137 2.12 7.33 -12.47
CA ILE A 137 0.83 6.64 -12.37
C ILE A 137 0.15 6.54 -13.74
N VAL A 138 0.07 7.65 -14.49
CA VAL A 138 -0.54 7.68 -15.82
C VAL A 138 0.20 6.74 -16.78
N LYS A 139 1.53 6.75 -16.78
CA LYS A 139 2.36 5.83 -17.59
C LYS A 139 2.09 4.37 -17.23
N PHE A 140 2.02 4.06 -15.93
CA PHE A 140 1.74 2.71 -15.46
C PHE A 140 0.33 2.24 -15.89
N ILE A 141 -0.69 3.07 -15.75
CA ILE A 141 -2.07 2.72 -16.13
C ILE A 141 -2.16 2.44 -17.64
N ASN A 142 -1.48 3.25 -18.47
CA ASN A 142 -1.53 3.16 -19.91
C ASN A 142 -0.54 2.14 -20.51
N SER A 143 0.37 1.57 -19.72
CA SER A 143 1.25 0.51 -20.20
C SER A 143 0.45 -0.76 -20.51
N GLU A 144 0.95 -1.61 -21.43
CA GLU A 144 0.36 -2.93 -21.62
C GLU A 144 0.54 -3.78 -20.36
N SER A 145 -0.51 -4.46 -19.90
CA SER A 145 -0.40 -5.42 -18.79
C SER A 145 0.46 -6.59 -19.27
N TYR A 146 1.40 -7.01 -18.45
CA TYR A 146 2.15 -8.23 -18.71
C TYR A 146 1.19 -9.41 -18.57
N SER A 147 0.53 -9.80 -19.66
CA SER A 147 -0.18 -11.07 -19.69
C SER A 147 0.90 -12.16 -19.70
N SER A 148 1.09 -12.82 -18.56
CA SER A 148 1.80 -14.09 -18.53
C SER A 148 1.01 -15.05 -19.41
N SER A 149 1.47 -15.20 -20.64
CA SER A 149 1.05 -16.31 -21.50
C SER A 149 1.51 -17.58 -20.78
N LYS A 150 0.58 -18.26 -20.14
CA LYS A 150 0.72 -19.67 -19.77
C LYS A 150 -0.02 -20.51 -20.77
#